data_3d6601f96ad680ea3f4de694e5de0012
#
_entry.id   3d6601f96ad680ea3f4de694e5de0012
#
_cell.length_a   1.000
_cell.length_b   1.000
_cell.length_c   1.000
_cell.angle_alpha   90.00
_cell.angle_beta   90.00
_cell.angle_gamma   90.00
#
_symmetry.space_group_name_H-M   'P 1'
#
loop_
_entity.id
_entity.type
_entity.pdbx_description
1 polymer ?
#
loop_
_entity_poly.entity_id
_entity_poly.type
_entity_poly.pdbx_seq_one_letter_code
_entity_poly.pdbx_strand_id
1 'polypeptide(L)'
;VYRLLNTPTTEVVSDGLTTERPGITRRDIDRINEEFDAFVMPMANSLRRSFRDGRRRLTRVIRRLKIPVVVVGVGAQLPLNGDFSRIVTEQNQEVKAFVGAVLDHSASIGVRGEDTRKYLLSLGFADSDIEVIGCPSMHDSGRDARVEKKVDRLASDSPVAVNLDHRVKGSGRILTANWERYDNLTFVSQNQAEAALLMWGEPIPDYPAGLPGTVDHPLYRQDRIRFFQ
;
A
#
# COMPACT_ATOMS: atom_id res chain seq x y z
N VAL A 1 -0.88 3.07 -11.14
CA VAL A 1 0.36 3.22 -11.90
C VAL A 1 0.22 2.65 -13.31
N TYR A 2 -0.28 1.40 -13.49
CA TYR A 2 -0.48 0.82 -14.81
C TYR A 2 -1.21 1.77 -15.78
N ARG A 3 -2.37 2.31 -15.38
CA ARG A 3 -3.14 3.26 -16.20
C ARG A 3 -2.36 4.54 -16.54
N LEU A 4 -1.49 4.99 -15.65
CA LEU A 4 -0.69 6.20 -15.87
C LEU A 4 0.44 5.98 -16.84
N LEU A 5 0.99 4.76 -16.90
CA LEU A 5 2.12 4.42 -17.77
C LEU A 5 1.69 3.88 -19.12
N ASN A 6 0.52 3.24 -19.20
CA ASN A 6 0.01 2.64 -20.43
C ASN A 6 -0.52 3.74 -21.37
N THR A 7 0.32 4.17 -22.28
CA THR A 7 0.05 5.21 -23.29
C THR A 7 0.14 4.62 -24.69
N PRO A 8 -0.26 5.34 -25.76
CA PRO A 8 -0.11 4.86 -27.13
C PRO A 8 1.33 4.53 -27.54
N THR A 9 2.32 5.05 -26.81
CA THR A 9 3.75 4.85 -27.09
C THR A 9 4.47 4.00 -26.04
N THR A 10 3.74 3.48 -25.04
CA THR A 10 4.33 2.73 -23.94
C THR A 10 3.54 1.44 -23.69
N GLU A 11 4.17 0.31 -23.87
CA GLU A 11 3.63 -0.97 -23.45
C GLU A 11 4.07 -1.29 -22.03
N VAL A 12 3.10 -1.65 -21.17
CA VAL A 12 3.36 -1.99 -19.78
C VAL A 12 3.06 -3.45 -19.53
N VAL A 13 4.10 -4.22 -19.26
CA VAL A 13 3.98 -5.61 -18.84
C VAL A 13 3.99 -5.66 -17.29
N SER A 14 2.88 -6.13 -16.70
CA SER A 14 2.77 -6.32 -15.26
C SER A 14 3.06 -7.76 -14.89
N ASP A 15 4.21 -7.99 -14.27
CA ASP A 15 4.58 -9.28 -13.68
C ASP A 15 4.80 -9.11 -12.17
N GLY A 16 3.72 -8.81 -11.48
CA GLY A 16 3.67 -8.15 -10.18
C GLY A 16 4.35 -8.85 -9.02
N LEU A 17 4.79 -10.09 -9.12
CA LEU A 17 5.37 -10.77 -7.96
C LEU A 17 6.61 -11.60 -8.31
N THR A 18 6.99 -11.73 -9.55
CA THR A 18 8.10 -12.60 -9.96
C THR A 18 9.42 -12.16 -9.33
N THR A 19 9.69 -10.85 -9.29
CA THR A 19 10.93 -10.32 -8.71
C THR A 19 10.97 -10.37 -7.18
N GLU A 20 9.82 -10.53 -6.52
CA GLU A 20 9.71 -10.66 -5.07
C GLU A 20 9.69 -12.12 -4.59
N ARG A 21 9.42 -13.06 -5.49
CA ARG A 21 9.35 -14.49 -5.16
C ARG A 21 10.72 -15.09 -4.88
N PRO A 22 10.83 -16.07 -4.00
CA PRO A 22 11.99 -16.94 -3.95
C PRO A 22 12.10 -17.68 -5.28
N GLY A 23 13.28 -17.64 -5.91
CA GLY A 23 13.53 -18.40 -7.13
C GLY A 23 13.66 -17.60 -8.41
N ILE A 24 13.65 -16.26 -8.35
CA ILE A 24 14.06 -15.47 -9.52
C ILE A 24 15.44 -15.90 -9.99
N THR A 25 15.56 -16.27 -11.25
CA THR A 25 16.78 -16.81 -11.83
C THR A 25 17.59 -15.71 -12.53
N ARG A 26 18.84 -16.02 -12.87
CA ARG A 26 19.65 -15.14 -13.71
C ARG A 26 19.00 -14.91 -15.06
N ARG A 27 18.41 -15.95 -15.65
CA ARG A 27 17.72 -15.86 -16.93
C ARG A 27 16.54 -14.87 -16.91
N ASP A 28 15.79 -14.81 -15.81
CA ASP A 28 14.69 -13.85 -15.65
C ASP A 28 15.23 -12.41 -15.64
N ILE A 29 16.36 -12.18 -14.97
CA ILE A 29 17.00 -10.86 -14.92
C ILE A 29 17.58 -10.46 -16.28
N ASP A 30 18.22 -11.41 -16.97
CA ASP A 30 18.76 -11.18 -18.32
C ASP A 30 17.61 -10.83 -19.28
N ARG A 31 16.48 -11.54 -19.22
CA ARG A 31 15.27 -11.21 -19.98
C ARG A 31 14.75 -9.79 -19.69
N ILE A 32 14.70 -9.39 -18.41
CA ILE A 32 14.27 -8.04 -18.06
C ILE A 32 15.20 -6.99 -18.69
N ASN A 33 16.51 -7.22 -18.68
CA ASN A 33 17.48 -6.30 -19.26
C ASN A 33 17.43 -6.25 -20.79
N GLU A 34 16.98 -7.30 -21.45
CA GLU A 34 16.95 -7.41 -22.92
C GLU A 34 15.62 -6.95 -23.53
N GLU A 35 14.51 -7.16 -22.80
CA GLU A 35 13.17 -6.95 -23.34
C GLU A 35 12.53 -5.62 -22.89
N PHE A 36 13.05 -4.94 -21.86
CA PHE A 36 12.42 -3.77 -21.28
C PHE A 36 13.34 -2.55 -21.23
N ASP A 37 12.77 -1.36 -21.41
CA ASP A 37 13.47 -0.07 -21.34
C ASP A 37 13.58 0.47 -19.91
N ALA A 38 12.71 0.07 -18.99
CA ALA A 38 12.71 0.50 -17.61
C ALA A 38 12.01 -0.53 -16.70
N PHE A 39 12.44 -0.57 -15.44
CA PHE A 39 11.83 -1.38 -14.39
C PHE A 39 11.13 -0.47 -13.38
N VAL A 40 9.78 -0.45 -13.41
CA VAL A 40 8.98 0.44 -12.56
C VAL A 40 8.40 -0.34 -11.38
N MET A 41 8.66 0.13 -10.17
CA MET A 41 8.17 -0.45 -8.93
C MET A 41 7.15 0.47 -8.24
N PRO A 42 5.85 0.27 -8.44
CA PRO A 42 4.84 0.93 -7.64
C PRO A 42 4.84 0.29 -6.24
N MET A 43 5.27 1.05 -5.25
CA MET A 43 5.43 0.54 -3.90
C MET A 43 4.52 1.29 -2.93
N ALA A 44 4.01 0.56 -1.92
CA ALA A 44 3.26 1.15 -0.81
C ALA A 44 4.16 1.28 0.43
N ASN A 45 3.77 0.68 1.55
CA ASN A 45 4.53 0.71 2.81
C ASN A 45 5.67 -0.33 2.81
N SER A 46 6.53 -0.31 1.81
CA SER A 46 7.55 -1.35 1.62
C SER A 46 8.82 -1.10 2.45
N LEU A 47 8.96 0.11 3.03
CA LEU A 47 10.00 0.38 4.01
C LEU A 47 9.54 0.01 5.43
N ARG A 48 8.96 -1.19 5.59
CA ARG A 48 8.49 -1.76 6.86
C ARG A 48 9.26 -3.04 7.21
N ARG A 49 9.26 -3.39 8.51
CA ARG A 49 9.97 -4.57 9.01
C ARG A 49 9.48 -5.88 8.37
N SER A 50 8.17 -6.04 8.23
CA SER A 50 7.57 -7.27 7.66
C SER A 50 7.89 -7.48 6.17
N PHE A 51 8.41 -6.48 5.46
CA PHE A 51 8.84 -6.59 4.06
C PHE A 51 10.38 -6.72 3.90
N ARG A 52 11.09 -7.01 4.96
CA ARG A 52 12.56 -7.09 4.98
C ARG A 52 13.11 -8.07 3.93
N ASP A 53 12.59 -9.28 3.88
CA ASP A 53 13.09 -10.31 2.96
C ASP A 53 12.73 -10.02 1.51
N GLY A 54 11.53 -9.49 1.24
CA GLY A 54 11.15 -8.97 -0.07
C GLY A 54 12.10 -7.87 -0.55
N ARG A 55 12.39 -6.90 0.31
CA ARG A 55 13.31 -5.81 0.02
C ARG A 55 14.74 -6.31 -0.27
N ARG A 56 15.25 -7.28 0.50
CA ARG A 56 16.55 -7.91 0.23
C ARG A 56 16.60 -8.63 -1.12
N ARG A 57 15.51 -9.30 -1.50
CA ARG A 57 15.41 -9.93 -2.83
C ARG A 57 15.40 -8.88 -3.93
N LEU A 58 14.55 -7.86 -3.83
CA LEU A 58 14.50 -6.75 -4.77
C LEU A 58 15.86 -6.05 -4.92
N THR A 59 16.55 -5.78 -3.82
CA THR A 59 17.90 -5.18 -3.86
C THR A 59 18.87 -6.02 -4.68
N ARG A 60 18.81 -7.35 -4.55
CA ARG A 60 19.67 -8.26 -5.34
C ARG A 60 19.33 -8.27 -6.83
N VAL A 61 18.05 -8.13 -7.15
CA VAL A 61 17.58 -8.00 -8.54
C VAL A 61 18.05 -6.68 -9.13
N ILE A 62 17.74 -5.56 -8.46
CA ILE A 62 18.07 -4.20 -8.92
C ILE A 62 19.54 -4.06 -9.25
N ARG A 63 20.43 -4.56 -8.39
CA ARG A 63 21.89 -4.52 -8.60
C ARG A 63 22.38 -5.27 -9.85
N ARG A 64 21.52 -6.07 -10.49
CA ARG A 64 21.82 -6.82 -11.71
C ARG A 64 21.11 -6.28 -12.92
N LEU A 65 20.19 -5.33 -12.73
CA LEU A 65 19.56 -4.63 -13.83
C LEU A 65 20.58 -3.71 -14.51
N LYS A 66 20.38 -3.49 -15.79
CA LYS A 66 21.17 -2.58 -16.63
C LYS A 66 20.32 -1.43 -17.17
N ILE A 67 19.03 -1.48 -16.88
CA ILE A 67 18.02 -0.53 -17.31
C ILE A 67 17.66 0.40 -16.14
N PRO A 68 17.07 1.57 -16.40
CA PRO A 68 16.56 2.46 -15.36
C PRO A 68 15.58 1.77 -14.41
N VAL A 69 15.68 2.10 -13.11
CA VAL A 69 14.80 1.57 -12.07
C VAL A 69 14.05 2.73 -11.42
N VAL A 70 12.73 2.71 -11.49
CA VAL A 70 11.90 3.80 -11.00
C VAL A 70 11.02 3.31 -9.85
N VAL A 71 11.18 3.89 -8.66
CA VAL A 71 10.33 3.62 -7.50
C VAL A 71 9.26 4.69 -7.39
N VAL A 72 8.00 4.27 -7.34
CA VAL A 72 6.86 5.18 -7.33
C VAL A 72 6.07 5.04 -6.03
N GLY A 73 6.14 6.09 -5.19
CA GLY A 73 5.30 6.26 -4.02
C GLY A 73 5.60 5.30 -2.86
N VAL A 74 6.89 4.97 -2.63
CA VAL A 74 7.27 4.16 -1.48
C VAL A 74 7.05 4.91 -0.17
N GLY A 75 6.54 4.20 0.85
CA GLY A 75 6.31 4.73 2.19
C GLY A 75 7.02 3.92 3.26
N ALA A 76 7.46 4.62 4.31
CA ALA A 76 7.91 4.02 5.55
C ALA A 76 6.73 3.90 6.54
N GLN A 77 6.70 2.81 7.28
CA GLN A 77 5.78 2.65 8.39
C GLN A 77 6.45 3.17 9.65
N LEU A 78 6.11 4.40 10.00
CA LEU A 78 6.74 5.16 11.06
C LEU A 78 5.80 5.33 12.26
N PRO A 79 6.32 5.48 13.50
CA PRO A 79 5.51 5.86 14.65
C PRO A 79 4.84 7.23 14.43
N LEU A 80 3.60 7.39 14.88
CA LEU A 80 2.84 8.64 14.74
C LEU A 80 3.47 9.83 15.48
N ASN A 81 4.28 9.57 16.50
CA ASN A 81 4.96 10.60 17.27
C ASN A 81 6.22 11.18 16.60
N GLY A 82 6.56 10.75 15.40
CA GLY A 82 7.74 11.21 14.65
C GLY A 82 9.09 10.83 15.26
N ASP A 83 9.11 9.97 16.27
CA ASP A 83 10.34 9.47 16.87
C ASP A 83 10.97 8.38 16.01
N PHE A 84 11.84 8.79 15.10
CA PHE A 84 12.58 7.89 14.21
C PHE A 84 13.72 7.13 14.91
N SER A 85 14.10 7.52 16.13
CA SER A 85 15.18 6.87 16.88
C SER A 85 14.87 5.42 17.24
N ARG A 86 13.58 5.08 17.31
CA ARG A 86 13.08 3.74 17.55
C ARG A 86 12.91 2.89 16.28
N ILE A 87 13.12 3.48 15.11
CA ILE A 87 13.14 2.70 13.87
C ILE A 87 14.47 1.97 13.83
N VAL A 88 14.35 0.76 14.18
CA VAL A 88 15.37 -0.23 14.49
C VAL A 88 16.55 -0.15 13.54
N THR A 89 17.74 0.03 14.10
CA THR A 89 19.07 -0.07 13.47
C THR A 89 19.21 -1.22 12.47
N GLU A 90 18.55 -2.36 12.72
CA GLU A 90 18.56 -3.53 11.83
C GLU A 90 17.86 -3.28 10.48
N GLN A 91 16.79 -2.49 10.44
CA GLN A 91 16.07 -2.17 9.19
C GLN A 91 16.82 -1.12 8.37
N ASN A 92 17.54 -0.23 9.02
CA ASN A 92 18.21 0.90 8.38
C ASN A 92 19.24 0.45 7.35
N GLN A 93 19.98 -0.59 7.63
CA GLN A 93 20.99 -1.12 6.69
C GLN A 93 20.35 -1.67 5.41
N GLU A 94 19.26 -2.43 5.54
CA GLU A 94 18.56 -2.97 4.38
C GLU A 94 17.82 -1.87 3.59
N VAL A 95 17.30 -0.86 4.27
CA VAL A 95 16.71 0.32 3.59
C VAL A 95 17.80 1.08 2.84
N LYS A 96 18.95 1.34 3.47
CA LYS A 96 20.12 1.97 2.80
C LYS A 96 20.55 1.17 1.57
N ALA A 97 20.67 -0.15 1.72
CA ALA A 97 21.08 -1.01 0.60
C ALA A 97 20.08 -1.02 -0.56
N PHE A 98 18.77 -0.96 -0.24
CA PHE A 98 17.72 -0.90 -1.25
C PHE A 98 17.69 0.45 -1.97
N VAL A 99 17.64 1.55 -1.20
CA VAL A 99 17.59 2.90 -1.77
C VAL A 99 18.86 3.21 -2.56
N GLY A 100 20.04 2.84 -2.03
CA GLY A 100 21.31 2.98 -2.77
C GLY A 100 21.28 2.23 -4.10
N ALA A 101 20.80 0.98 -4.11
CA ALA A 101 20.69 0.21 -5.35
C ALA A 101 19.70 0.86 -6.36
N VAL A 102 18.63 1.50 -5.90
CA VAL A 102 17.72 2.26 -6.76
C VAL A 102 18.42 3.48 -7.34
N LEU A 103 19.13 4.24 -6.52
CA LEU A 103 19.84 5.45 -6.94
C LEU A 103 21.02 5.17 -7.89
N ASP A 104 21.59 3.97 -7.87
CA ASP A 104 22.57 3.52 -8.87
C ASP A 104 21.97 3.47 -10.30
N HIS A 105 20.63 3.45 -10.43
CA HIS A 105 19.88 3.32 -11.69
C HIS A 105 18.86 4.45 -11.93
N SER A 106 18.75 5.42 -11.01
CA SER A 106 17.76 6.49 -11.05
C SER A 106 18.30 7.75 -10.42
N ALA A 107 17.88 8.90 -10.93
CA ALA A 107 18.28 10.20 -10.37
C ALA A 107 17.69 10.46 -8.98
N SER A 108 16.52 9.86 -8.68
CA SER A 108 15.82 10.05 -7.42
C SER A 108 14.94 8.84 -7.07
N ILE A 109 14.46 8.80 -5.83
CA ILE A 109 13.45 7.85 -5.39
C ILE A 109 12.15 8.59 -5.04
N GLY A 110 11.02 8.17 -5.67
CA GLY A 110 9.70 8.74 -5.42
C GLY A 110 9.08 8.21 -4.13
N VAL A 111 8.96 9.06 -3.10
CA VAL A 111 8.36 8.70 -1.82
C VAL A 111 6.93 9.21 -1.65
N ARG A 112 6.17 8.56 -0.76
CA ARG A 112 4.76 8.86 -0.56
C ARG A 112 4.51 10.14 0.24
N GLY A 113 5.41 10.55 1.11
CA GLY A 113 5.20 11.71 1.96
C GLY A 113 6.44 12.15 2.71
N GLU A 114 6.32 13.33 3.33
CA GLU A 114 7.41 14.02 4.04
C GLU A 114 8.04 13.20 5.16
N ASP A 115 7.28 12.39 5.87
CA ASP A 115 7.85 11.56 6.94
C ASP A 115 8.79 10.49 6.38
N THR A 116 8.45 9.91 5.22
CA THR A 116 9.38 8.99 4.54
C THR A 116 10.62 9.72 4.06
N ARG A 117 10.50 10.95 3.52
CA ARG A 117 11.63 11.79 3.14
C ARG A 117 12.53 12.07 4.34
N LYS A 118 11.99 12.56 5.45
CA LYS A 118 12.75 12.79 6.69
C LYS A 118 13.47 11.54 7.17
N TYR A 119 12.81 10.39 7.09
CA TYR A 119 13.44 9.11 7.44
C TYR A 119 14.64 8.81 6.55
N LEU A 120 14.54 8.94 5.23
CA LEU A 120 15.65 8.72 4.31
C LEU A 120 16.79 9.72 4.50
N LEU A 121 16.48 11.00 4.75
CA LEU A 121 17.48 12.01 5.12
C LEU A 121 18.23 11.61 6.40
N SER A 122 17.53 11.10 7.41
CA SER A 122 18.16 10.61 8.65
C SER A 122 19.09 9.41 8.44
N LEU A 123 18.90 8.69 7.34
CA LEU A 123 19.78 7.60 6.91
C LEU A 123 21.01 8.10 6.13
N GLY A 124 21.09 9.39 5.80
CA GLY A 124 22.23 10.02 5.13
C GLY A 124 22.09 10.11 3.61
N PHE A 125 20.90 9.95 3.03
CA PHE A 125 20.65 10.27 1.62
C PHE A 125 20.54 11.78 1.44
N ALA A 126 20.93 12.30 0.27
CA ALA A 126 20.80 13.72 -0.03
C ALA A 126 19.33 14.08 -0.33
N ASP A 127 19.01 15.34 -0.14
CA ASP A 127 17.68 15.84 -0.42
C ASP A 127 17.31 15.75 -1.90
N SER A 128 18.28 15.95 -2.77
CA SER A 128 18.18 15.79 -4.22
C SER A 128 17.84 14.37 -4.67
N ASP A 129 18.12 13.39 -3.83
CA ASP A 129 17.88 11.97 -4.13
C ASP A 129 16.43 11.55 -3.87
N ILE A 130 15.60 12.43 -3.26
CA ILE A 130 14.30 12.08 -2.74
C ILE A 130 13.22 13.02 -3.25
N GLU A 131 12.24 12.50 -3.96
CA GLU A 131 11.09 13.27 -4.41
C GLU A 131 9.80 12.85 -3.69
N VAL A 132 9.09 13.82 -3.10
CA VAL A 132 7.78 13.57 -2.50
C VAL A 132 6.71 13.65 -3.57
N ILE A 133 6.31 12.52 -4.10
CA ILE A 133 5.35 12.40 -5.20
C ILE A 133 3.93 12.01 -4.77
N GLY A 134 3.72 11.74 -3.49
CA GLY A 134 2.42 11.30 -2.99
C GLY A 134 2.08 9.83 -3.30
N CYS A 135 0.80 9.51 -3.18
CA CYS A 135 0.29 8.20 -3.58
C CYS A 135 -0.06 8.21 -5.07
N PRO A 136 0.46 7.27 -5.88
CA PRO A 136 0.15 7.22 -7.32
C PRO A 136 -1.35 7.14 -7.64
N SER A 137 -2.18 6.61 -6.73
CA SER A 137 -3.63 6.56 -6.92
C SER A 137 -4.29 7.94 -6.94
N MET A 138 -3.66 8.96 -6.37
CA MET A 138 -4.17 10.35 -6.40
C MET A 138 -4.15 10.94 -7.81
N HIS A 139 -3.33 10.39 -8.70
CA HIS A 139 -3.18 10.86 -10.06
C HIS A 139 -4.12 10.15 -11.07
N ASP A 140 -4.88 9.15 -10.63
CA ASP A 140 -5.79 8.36 -11.50
C ASP A 140 -6.92 9.22 -12.08
N SER A 141 -7.33 10.26 -11.36
CA SER A 141 -8.36 11.23 -11.80
C SER A 141 -7.80 12.44 -12.57
N GLY A 142 -6.52 12.42 -12.93
CA GLY A 142 -5.85 13.50 -13.66
C GLY A 142 -5.31 14.62 -12.76
N ARG A 143 -4.62 15.56 -13.41
CA ARG A 143 -3.91 16.68 -12.74
C ARG A 143 -4.87 17.65 -12.03
N ASP A 144 -6.07 17.82 -12.57
CA ASP A 144 -7.08 18.79 -12.10
C ASP A 144 -8.19 18.11 -11.28
N ALA A 145 -7.90 16.93 -10.72
CA ALA A 145 -8.84 16.23 -9.87
C ALA A 145 -9.31 17.11 -8.71
N ARG A 146 -10.62 17.33 -8.66
CA ARG A 146 -11.29 18.08 -7.58
C ARG A 146 -12.12 17.12 -6.75
N VAL A 147 -12.00 17.23 -5.45
CA VAL A 147 -12.88 16.53 -4.51
C VAL A 147 -13.95 17.50 -4.04
N GLU A 148 -15.18 17.27 -4.50
CA GLU A 148 -16.33 18.05 -4.07
C GLU A 148 -17.02 17.38 -2.89
N LYS A 149 -17.21 18.15 -1.82
CA LYS A 149 -17.97 17.68 -0.66
C LYS A 149 -19.45 17.66 -1.03
N LYS A 150 -20.03 16.46 -1.11
CA LYS A 150 -21.44 16.28 -1.51
C LYS A 150 -22.45 16.63 -0.43
N VAL A 151 -22.05 16.57 0.84
CA VAL A 151 -22.91 16.83 2.00
C VAL A 151 -22.16 17.68 3.03
N ASP A 152 -22.81 18.68 3.60
CA ASP A 152 -22.21 19.54 4.64
C ASP A 152 -22.06 18.81 5.97
N ARG A 153 -23.09 18.07 6.37
CA ARG A 153 -23.12 17.24 7.56
C ARG A 153 -23.70 15.88 7.25
N LEU A 154 -23.15 14.86 7.89
CA LEU A 154 -23.72 13.52 7.87
C LEU A 154 -24.86 13.45 8.88
N ALA A 155 -26.05 13.06 8.44
CA ALA A 155 -27.20 12.69 9.27
C ALA A 155 -27.18 11.17 9.51
N SER A 156 -28.05 10.65 10.38
CA SER A 156 -28.12 9.22 10.69
C SER A 156 -28.49 8.36 9.47
N ASP A 157 -29.30 8.89 8.59
CA ASP A 157 -29.76 8.25 7.35
C ASP A 157 -28.80 8.42 6.17
N SER A 158 -27.72 9.18 6.34
CA SER A 158 -26.73 9.40 5.28
C SER A 158 -26.06 8.07 4.89
N PRO A 159 -25.85 7.81 3.58
CA PRO A 159 -25.08 6.66 3.15
C PRO A 159 -23.61 6.87 3.54
N VAL A 160 -23.09 6.00 4.39
CA VAL A 160 -21.71 6.03 4.89
C VAL A 160 -21.00 4.74 4.54
N ALA A 161 -19.84 4.86 3.91
CA ALA A 161 -18.94 3.73 3.70
C ALA A 161 -17.81 3.76 4.73
N VAL A 162 -17.59 2.63 5.41
CA VAL A 162 -16.52 2.46 6.40
C VAL A 162 -15.56 1.38 5.93
N ASN A 163 -14.28 1.71 5.96
CA ASN A 163 -13.20 0.78 5.75
C ASN A 163 -12.28 0.78 6.98
N LEU A 164 -12.04 -0.38 7.54
CA LEU A 164 -11.21 -0.57 8.71
C LEU A 164 -10.36 -1.82 8.56
N ASP A 165 -9.13 -1.77 9.06
CA ASP A 165 -8.28 -2.96 9.19
C ASP A 165 -8.51 -3.59 10.56
N HIS A 166 -9.02 -4.82 10.60
CA HIS A 166 -9.29 -5.56 11.84
C HIS A 166 -8.03 -5.77 12.70
N ARG A 167 -6.83 -5.73 12.10
CA ARG A 167 -5.55 -5.85 12.80
C ARG A 167 -5.18 -4.60 13.61
N VAL A 168 -5.86 -3.49 13.38
CA VAL A 168 -5.61 -2.25 14.11
C VAL A 168 -6.39 -2.29 15.43
N LYS A 169 -5.66 -2.23 16.55
CA LYS A 169 -6.28 -2.20 17.89
C LYS A 169 -7.29 -1.06 18.00
N GLY A 170 -8.50 -1.40 18.36
CA GLY A 170 -9.60 -0.45 18.52
C GLY A 170 -10.47 -0.25 17.29
N SER A 171 -10.16 -0.89 16.14
CA SER A 171 -11.00 -0.81 14.94
C SER A 171 -12.44 -1.27 15.21
N GLY A 172 -12.63 -2.31 16.00
CA GLY A 172 -13.97 -2.77 16.41
C GLY A 172 -14.80 -1.69 17.09
N ARG A 173 -14.21 -0.88 17.96
CA ARG A 173 -14.93 0.24 18.62
C ARG A 173 -15.35 1.32 17.62
N ILE A 174 -14.52 1.61 16.64
CA ILE A 174 -14.83 2.58 15.57
C ILE A 174 -16.00 2.04 14.75
N LEU A 175 -15.96 0.75 14.41
CA LEU A 175 -17.02 0.10 13.65
C LEU A 175 -18.34 0.12 14.42
N THR A 176 -18.33 -0.23 15.73
CA THR A 176 -19.49 -0.15 16.62
C THR A 176 -20.09 1.26 16.65
N ALA A 177 -19.28 2.26 16.88
CA ALA A 177 -19.74 3.64 16.98
C ALA A 177 -20.37 4.16 15.67
N ASN A 178 -19.84 3.72 14.53
CA ASN A 178 -20.44 4.06 13.24
C ASN A 178 -21.72 3.26 12.98
N TRP A 179 -21.76 2.00 13.38
CA TRP A 179 -22.96 1.17 13.25
C TRP A 179 -24.13 1.71 14.09
N GLU A 180 -23.85 2.17 15.31
CA GLU A 180 -24.87 2.78 16.19
C GLU A 180 -25.33 4.15 15.69
N ARG A 181 -24.50 4.84 14.92
CA ARG A 181 -24.76 6.22 14.50
C ARG A 181 -25.48 6.33 13.16
N TYR A 182 -25.24 5.38 12.23
CA TYR A 182 -25.71 5.50 10.85
C TYR A 182 -26.58 4.31 10.46
N ASP A 183 -27.81 4.60 10.00
CA ASP A 183 -28.78 3.60 9.58
C ASP A 183 -28.40 2.95 8.24
N ASN A 184 -27.63 3.67 7.42
CA ASN A 184 -27.25 3.26 6.06
C ASN A 184 -25.70 3.14 5.97
N LEU A 185 -25.16 2.17 6.70
CA LEU A 185 -23.73 1.90 6.76
C LEU A 185 -23.33 0.76 5.81
N THR A 186 -22.35 1.02 4.93
CA THR A 186 -21.71 0.01 4.09
C THR A 186 -20.28 -0.26 4.60
N PHE A 187 -19.97 -1.51 4.90
CA PHE A 187 -18.60 -1.92 5.21
C PHE A 187 -17.87 -2.33 3.93
N VAL A 188 -16.72 -1.70 3.67
CA VAL A 188 -15.89 -1.98 2.50
C VAL A 188 -14.67 -2.79 2.92
N SER A 189 -14.67 -4.07 2.60
CA SER A 189 -13.55 -4.97 2.88
C SER A 189 -12.34 -4.68 2.00
N GLN A 190 -11.13 -4.76 2.58
CA GLN A 190 -9.86 -4.62 1.85
C GLN A 190 -8.85 -5.74 2.13
N ASN A 191 -9.20 -6.75 2.91
CA ASN A 191 -8.27 -7.81 3.22
C ASN A 191 -8.91 -9.21 3.14
N GLN A 192 -8.04 -10.23 3.08
CA GLN A 192 -8.49 -11.62 2.90
C GLN A 192 -9.31 -12.17 4.06
N ALA A 193 -9.03 -11.76 5.29
CA ALA A 193 -9.79 -12.26 6.45
C ALA A 193 -11.24 -11.79 6.40
N GLU A 194 -11.47 -10.55 6.00
CA GLU A 194 -12.80 -10.00 5.79
C GLU A 194 -13.51 -10.67 4.60
N ALA A 195 -12.78 -10.90 3.51
CA ALA A 195 -13.31 -11.65 2.37
C ALA A 195 -13.64 -13.09 2.76
N ALA A 196 -12.80 -13.77 3.56
CA ALA A 196 -13.04 -15.11 4.05
C ALA A 196 -14.28 -15.18 4.95
N LEU A 197 -14.48 -14.21 5.84
CA LEU A 197 -15.73 -14.09 6.61
C LEU A 197 -16.95 -14.05 5.68
N LEU A 198 -16.89 -13.20 4.67
CA LEU A 198 -18.03 -12.96 3.78
C LEU A 198 -18.32 -14.13 2.85
N MET A 199 -17.28 -14.79 2.33
CA MET A 199 -17.43 -15.90 1.38
C MET A 199 -17.67 -17.24 2.05
N TRP A 200 -17.03 -17.49 3.18
CA TRP A 200 -17.02 -18.82 3.81
C TRP A 200 -17.53 -18.81 5.26
N GLY A 201 -17.81 -17.63 5.83
CA GLY A 201 -18.27 -17.51 7.21
C GLY A 201 -17.15 -17.70 8.25
N GLU A 202 -15.90 -17.58 7.86
CA GLU A 202 -14.78 -17.67 8.80
C GLU A 202 -14.78 -16.46 9.73
N PRO A 203 -14.81 -16.64 11.07
CA PRO A 203 -14.85 -15.51 11.99
C PRO A 203 -13.57 -14.70 11.94
N ILE A 204 -13.70 -13.38 11.99
CA ILE A 204 -12.54 -12.49 12.16
C ILE A 204 -12.26 -12.37 13.65
N PRO A 205 -11.05 -12.73 14.12
CA PRO A 205 -10.66 -12.55 15.50
C PRO A 205 -10.79 -11.08 15.92
N ASP A 206 -11.17 -10.85 17.17
CA ASP A 206 -11.25 -9.53 17.80
C ASP A 206 -12.38 -8.59 17.32
N TYR A 207 -13.26 -9.03 16.42
CA TYR A 207 -14.47 -8.28 16.13
C TYR A 207 -15.58 -8.64 17.13
N PRO A 208 -16.25 -7.65 17.73
CA PRO A 208 -17.37 -7.90 18.62
C PRO A 208 -18.51 -8.65 17.92
N ALA A 209 -19.10 -9.63 18.57
CA ALA A 209 -20.25 -10.36 18.07
C ALA A 209 -21.41 -9.42 17.71
N GLY A 210 -22.14 -9.73 16.66
CA GLY A 210 -23.29 -8.95 16.19
C GLY A 210 -22.96 -7.69 15.40
N LEU A 211 -21.67 -7.38 15.17
CA LEU A 211 -21.26 -6.24 14.37
C LEU A 211 -20.94 -6.63 12.91
N PRO A 212 -20.97 -5.66 11.96
CA PRO A 212 -20.46 -5.89 10.63
C PRO A 212 -19.03 -6.45 10.69
N GLY A 213 -18.76 -7.49 9.95
CA GLY A 213 -17.48 -8.22 10.00
C GLY A 213 -17.49 -9.43 10.93
N THR A 214 -18.63 -9.81 11.53
CA THR A 214 -18.80 -11.05 12.29
C THR A 214 -19.89 -11.93 11.70
N VAL A 215 -19.74 -13.25 11.85
CA VAL A 215 -20.74 -14.22 11.38
C VAL A 215 -22.09 -14.10 12.10
N ASP A 216 -22.11 -13.50 13.27
CA ASP A 216 -23.31 -13.31 14.08
C ASP A 216 -24.09 -12.05 13.74
N HIS A 217 -23.55 -11.20 12.86
CA HIS A 217 -24.23 -9.96 12.49
C HIS A 217 -25.52 -10.25 11.69
N PRO A 218 -26.66 -9.63 12.04
CA PRO A 218 -27.94 -9.89 11.36
C PRO A 218 -27.89 -9.69 9.85
N LEU A 219 -27.18 -8.66 9.36
CA LEU A 219 -27.04 -8.39 7.93
C LEU A 219 -26.23 -9.49 7.22
N TYR A 220 -25.24 -10.07 7.90
CA TYR A 220 -24.47 -11.19 7.36
C TYR A 220 -25.35 -12.42 7.13
N ARG A 221 -26.26 -12.72 8.08
CA ARG A 221 -27.18 -13.87 7.98
C ARG A 221 -28.29 -13.66 6.96
N GLN A 222 -28.80 -12.45 6.83
CA GLN A 222 -29.95 -12.14 6.00
C GLN A 222 -29.57 -11.81 4.55
N ASP A 223 -28.48 -11.10 4.34
CA ASP A 223 -28.09 -10.63 3.03
C ASP A 223 -26.55 -10.49 2.90
N ARG A 224 -25.90 -11.57 2.54
CA ARG A 224 -24.44 -11.58 2.28
C ARG A 224 -24.03 -10.61 1.18
N ILE A 225 -24.90 -10.35 0.20
CA ILE A 225 -24.59 -9.52 -0.96
C ILE A 225 -24.51 -8.04 -0.56
N ARG A 226 -25.38 -7.58 0.33
CA ARG A 226 -25.36 -6.20 0.83
C ARG A 226 -24.10 -5.86 1.63
N PHE A 227 -23.49 -6.84 2.24
CA PHE A 227 -22.25 -6.62 2.98
C PHE A 227 -21.05 -6.32 2.05
N PHE A 228 -21.13 -6.71 0.77
CA PHE A 228 -20.10 -6.50 -0.24
C PHE A 228 -20.33 -5.27 -1.14
N GLN A 229 -21.52 -4.78 -1.21
CA GLN A 229 -21.86 -3.60 -2.00
C GLN A 229 -21.57 -2.32 -1.23
#